data_b16d6a50e8b9c850bbb164a19521c0c4
#
_entry.id   b16d6a50e8b9c850bbb164a19521c0c4
#
_cell.length_a   1.000
_cell.length_b   1.000
_cell.length_c   1.000
_cell.angle_alpha   90.00
_cell.angle_beta   90.00
_cell.angle_gamma   90.00
#
_symmetry.space_group_name_H-M   'P 1'
#
loop_
_entity.id
_entity.type
_entity.pdbx_description
1 polymer ?
#
loop_
_entity_poly.entity_id
_entity_poly.type
_entity_poly.pdbx_seq_one_letter_code
_entity_poly.pdbx_strand_id
1 'polypeptide(L)'
;VFKIMVSLMARTQGCISEFANSGMLNPIPLPTNALFGTDGIRGQVGDLLNAPLALQVGFWAGIVLRSHTDHPGPIILGQDSRNSSDMLAMALSAGLTAAGIEVWYLGLCPTPCVAYLTSITPAIGGIMISASHNPPEDNGIKIFDQHGGKLSKALQGEIEEGLRGKLSPASQIHNCGRHYSRPELIKTYSQSIKTPLASGLTLQGMKIVL
;
A
#
# COMPACT_ATOMS: atom_id res chain seq x y z
N VAL A 1 12.81 -11.03 35.98
CA VAL A 1 12.62 -11.24 34.56
C VAL A 1 11.14 -11.40 34.20
N PHE A 2 10.37 -12.25 34.92
CA PHE A 2 8.94 -12.50 34.67
C PHE A 2 8.05 -11.24 34.84
N LYS A 3 8.30 -10.42 35.89
CA LYS A 3 7.57 -9.16 36.12
C LYS A 3 7.82 -8.10 35.01
N ILE A 4 8.99 -8.10 34.39
CA ILE A 4 9.33 -7.17 33.31
C ILE A 4 8.62 -7.61 31.99
N MET A 5 8.53 -8.91 31.71
CA MET A 5 7.78 -9.43 30.57
C MET A 5 6.28 -9.16 30.67
N VAL A 6 5.67 -9.35 31.84
CA VAL A 6 4.25 -9.06 32.06
C VAL A 6 3.96 -7.55 31.95
N SER A 7 4.89 -6.69 32.42
CA SER A 7 4.77 -5.24 32.28
C SER A 7 4.96 -4.76 30.81
N LEU A 8 5.79 -5.46 30.02
CA LEU A 8 5.94 -5.17 28.58
C LEU A 8 4.70 -5.59 27.80
N MET A 9 4.12 -6.76 28.10
CA MET A 9 2.88 -7.23 27.46
C MET A 9 1.67 -6.35 27.79
N ALA A 10 1.57 -5.85 29.02
CA ALA A 10 0.50 -4.93 29.41
C ALA A 10 0.62 -3.55 28.74
N ARG A 11 1.84 -3.08 28.45
CA ARG A 11 2.06 -1.81 27.71
C ARG A 11 1.72 -1.93 26.22
N THR A 12 1.89 -3.11 25.62
CA THR A 12 1.53 -3.32 24.21
C THR A 12 0.01 -3.41 24.00
N GLN A 13 -0.74 -3.94 24.95
CA GLN A 13 -2.22 -3.95 24.88
C GLN A 13 -2.86 -2.56 25.03
N GLY A 14 -2.23 -1.62 25.79
CA GLY A 14 -2.72 -0.25 25.96
C GLY A 14 -2.61 0.60 24.69
N CYS A 15 -1.56 0.40 23.90
CA CYS A 15 -1.31 1.23 22.71
C CYS A 15 -2.38 1.07 21.61
N ILE A 16 -3.03 -0.09 21.52
CA ILE A 16 -3.94 -0.43 20.41
C ILE A 16 -5.38 0.00 20.69
N SER A 17 -5.83 -0.11 21.95
CA SER A 17 -7.14 0.41 22.36
C SER A 17 -7.19 1.95 22.28
N GLU A 18 -6.06 2.62 22.49
CA GLU A 18 -5.93 4.06 22.33
C GLU A 18 -5.96 4.49 20.86
N PHE A 19 -5.39 3.71 19.93
CA PHE A 19 -5.47 3.98 18.49
C PHE A 19 -6.90 3.88 17.96
N ALA A 20 -7.67 2.87 18.36
CA ALA A 20 -9.06 2.72 17.96
C ALA A 20 -9.96 3.86 18.52
N ASN A 21 -9.59 4.41 19.69
CA ASN A 21 -10.31 5.50 20.35
C ASN A 21 -9.76 6.90 20.04
N SER A 22 -8.62 7.01 19.33
CA SER A 22 -7.91 8.30 19.13
C SER A 22 -8.53 9.21 18.08
N GLY A 23 -9.67 8.86 17.49
CA GLY A 23 -10.28 9.62 16.38
C GLY A 23 -9.55 9.49 15.05
N MET A 24 -8.40 8.81 14.99
CA MET A 24 -7.61 8.63 13.77
C MET A 24 -8.36 7.81 12.69
N LEU A 25 -9.25 6.92 13.13
CA LEU A 25 -10.11 6.11 12.28
C LEU A 25 -11.53 6.64 12.17
N ASN A 26 -11.80 7.86 12.64
CA ASN A 26 -13.11 8.48 12.42
C ASN A 26 -13.36 8.58 10.92
N PRO A 27 -14.58 8.22 10.48
CA PRO A 27 -14.93 8.33 9.07
C PRO A 27 -14.66 9.74 8.55
N ILE A 28 -13.91 9.83 7.46
CA ILE A 28 -13.70 11.10 6.76
C ILE A 28 -14.86 11.34 5.78
N PRO A 29 -15.17 12.58 5.43
CA PRO A 29 -16.15 12.85 4.38
C PRO A 29 -15.71 12.19 3.07
N LEU A 30 -16.49 11.23 2.60
CA LEU A 30 -16.25 10.53 1.34
C LEU A 30 -17.40 10.83 0.36
N PRO A 31 -17.13 10.81 -0.95
CA PRO A 31 -18.18 10.86 -1.96
C PRO A 31 -19.23 9.76 -1.74
N THR A 32 -20.47 10.04 -2.10
CA THR A 32 -21.58 9.06 -2.00
C THR A 32 -21.47 7.90 -2.99
N ASN A 33 -20.82 8.15 -4.13
CA ASN A 33 -20.50 7.11 -5.13
C ASN A 33 -19.30 6.26 -4.67
N ALA A 34 -19.05 5.18 -5.40
CA ALA A 34 -17.91 4.29 -5.14
C ALA A 34 -16.57 5.05 -5.23
N LEU A 35 -15.72 4.83 -4.24
CA LEU A 35 -14.39 5.44 -4.16
C LEU A 35 -13.43 4.80 -5.15
N PHE A 36 -13.52 3.46 -5.32
CA PHE A 36 -12.72 2.73 -6.27
C PHE A 36 -13.29 2.82 -7.70
N GLY A 37 -12.54 3.46 -8.57
CA GLY A 37 -12.79 3.44 -10.01
C GLY A 37 -12.21 2.20 -10.71
N THR A 38 -12.04 2.28 -12.04
CA THR A 38 -11.48 1.18 -12.84
C THR A 38 -10.06 0.82 -12.42
N ASP A 39 -9.23 1.79 -12.05
CA ASP A 39 -7.81 1.59 -11.72
C ASP A 39 -7.43 2.13 -10.33
N GLY A 40 -8.20 1.79 -9.33
CA GLY A 40 -7.99 2.23 -7.96
C GLY A 40 -8.71 3.53 -7.62
N ILE A 41 -8.26 4.20 -6.59
CA ILE A 41 -8.78 5.49 -6.13
C ILE A 41 -8.01 6.57 -6.88
N ARG A 42 -8.70 7.50 -7.55
CA ARG A 42 -8.08 8.65 -8.23
C ARG A 42 -8.81 9.93 -7.93
N GLY A 43 -8.08 11.02 -7.87
CA GLY A 43 -8.67 12.35 -7.69
C GLY A 43 -7.63 13.44 -7.53
N GLN A 44 -8.13 14.66 -7.42
CA GLN A 44 -7.30 15.83 -7.18
C GLN A 44 -6.71 15.80 -5.78
N VAL A 45 -5.42 16.13 -5.71
CA VAL A 45 -4.68 16.19 -4.45
C VAL A 45 -5.07 17.45 -3.67
N GLY A 46 -5.28 17.28 -2.38
CA GLY A 46 -5.78 18.36 -1.50
C GLY A 46 -7.31 18.36 -1.35
N ASP A 47 -8.02 17.83 -2.35
CA ASP A 47 -9.47 17.61 -2.28
C ASP A 47 -9.75 16.18 -1.81
N LEU A 48 -9.97 15.23 -2.74
CA LEU A 48 -10.21 13.83 -2.39
C LEU A 48 -8.94 13.15 -1.86
N LEU A 49 -7.83 13.25 -2.60
CA LEU A 49 -6.57 12.61 -2.21
C LEU A 49 -5.76 13.50 -1.28
N ASN A 50 -5.81 13.19 0.00
CA ASN A 50 -5.09 13.88 1.06
C ASN A 50 -4.46 12.85 2.03
N ALA A 51 -3.62 13.32 2.95
CA ALA A 51 -2.93 12.46 3.91
C ALA A 51 -3.89 11.68 4.83
N PRO A 52 -4.98 12.26 5.38
CA PRO A 52 -5.96 11.52 6.16
C PRO A 52 -6.61 10.35 5.39
N LEU A 53 -7.02 10.56 4.13
CA LEU A 53 -7.55 9.47 3.31
C LEU A 53 -6.49 8.40 3.04
N ALA A 54 -5.29 8.77 2.63
CA ALA A 54 -4.22 7.83 2.33
C ALA A 54 -3.86 6.97 3.56
N LEU A 55 -3.82 7.57 4.76
CA LEU A 55 -3.60 6.84 6.01
C LEU A 55 -4.71 5.80 6.25
N GLN A 56 -5.98 6.20 6.12
CA GLN A 56 -7.10 5.28 6.34
C GLN A 56 -7.17 4.19 5.25
N VAL A 57 -6.88 4.52 3.99
CA VAL A 57 -6.76 3.52 2.91
C VAL A 57 -5.68 2.52 3.23
N GLY A 58 -4.50 2.96 3.68
CA GLY A 58 -3.42 2.07 4.09
C GLY A 58 -3.83 1.14 5.23
N PHE A 59 -4.48 1.69 6.26
CA PHE A 59 -4.96 0.91 7.39
C PHE A 59 -5.95 -0.18 6.96
N TRP A 60 -7.01 0.19 6.25
CA TRP A 60 -8.05 -0.77 5.84
C TRP A 60 -7.55 -1.75 4.77
N ALA A 61 -6.71 -1.31 3.85
CA ALA A 61 -6.06 -2.21 2.89
C ALA A 61 -5.20 -3.26 3.61
N GLY A 62 -4.45 -2.86 4.65
CA GLY A 62 -3.66 -3.78 5.46
C GLY A 62 -4.52 -4.83 6.16
N ILE A 63 -5.64 -4.41 6.77
CA ILE A 63 -6.59 -5.32 7.44
C ILE A 63 -7.20 -6.31 6.44
N VAL A 64 -7.76 -5.80 5.33
CA VAL A 64 -8.47 -6.62 4.34
C VAL A 64 -7.51 -7.58 3.64
N LEU A 65 -6.36 -7.13 3.17
CA LEU A 65 -5.40 -8.01 2.49
C LEU A 65 -4.91 -9.13 3.42
N ARG A 66 -4.62 -8.82 4.68
CA ARG A 66 -4.19 -9.83 5.64
C ARG A 66 -5.28 -10.86 5.96
N SER A 67 -6.56 -10.46 6.03
CA SER A 67 -7.66 -11.38 6.33
C SER A 67 -7.95 -12.34 5.17
N HIS A 68 -7.46 -12.05 3.97
CA HIS A 68 -7.66 -12.86 2.77
C HIS A 68 -6.37 -13.59 2.30
N THR A 69 -5.37 -13.71 3.18
CA THR A 69 -4.15 -14.46 2.91
C THR A 69 -3.87 -15.49 4.00
N ASP A 70 -3.33 -16.65 3.62
CA ASP A 70 -3.04 -17.76 4.54
C ASP A 70 -1.69 -17.62 5.26
N HIS A 71 -0.91 -16.60 4.92
CA HIS A 71 0.42 -16.37 5.46
C HIS A 71 0.66 -14.90 5.81
N PRO A 72 1.46 -14.60 6.84
CA PRO A 72 1.93 -13.24 7.09
C PRO A 72 2.92 -12.82 6.01
N GLY A 73 2.90 -11.52 5.64
CA GLY A 73 3.83 -10.99 4.66
C GLY A 73 3.76 -9.47 4.58
N PRO A 74 4.74 -8.84 3.91
CA PRO A 74 4.75 -7.40 3.70
C PRO A 74 3.75 -6.97 2.63
N ILE A 75 3.47 -5.68 2.59
CA ILE A 75 2.88 -5.01 1.43
C ILE A 75 3.99 -4.22 0.72
N ILE A 76 4.11 -4.41 -0.59
CA ILE A 76 5.04 -3.67 -1.42
C ILE A 76 4.42 -2.33 -1.79
N LEU A 77 5.15 -1.24 -1.52
CA LEU A 77 4.70 0.12 -1.79
C LEU A 77 5.66 0.81 -2.75
N GLY A 78 5.13 1.28 -3.88
CA GLY A 78 5.86 2.08 -4.85
C GLY A 78 5.13 3.36 -5.21
N GLN A 79 5.84 4.29 -5.85
CA GLN A 79 5.27 5.58 -6.27
C GLN A 79 5.83 6.06 -7.59
N ASP A 80 5.09 6.96 -8.25
CA ASP A 80 5.57 7.71 -9.41
C ASP A 80 6.24 9.05 -8.99
N SER A 81 6.66 9.83 -9.97
CA SER A 81 7.43 11.07 -9.78
C SER A 81 6.59 12.30 -9.45
N ARG A 82 5.29 12.18 -9.17
CA ARG A 82 4.43 13.30 -8.82
C ARG A 82 4.83 13.91 -7.48
N ASN A 83 4.78 15.22 -7.35
CA ASN A 83 5.17 15.92 -6.12
C ASN A 83 4.35 15.49 -4.88
N SER A 84 3.12 15.04 -5.09
CA SER A 84 2.24 14.56 -4.02
C SER A 84 2.48 13.10 -3.62
N SER A 85 3.29 12.35 -4.38
CA SER A 85 3.47 10.91 -4.16
C SER A 85 4.17 10.61 -2.85
N ASP A 86 5.14 11.41 -2.42
CA ASP A 86 5.82 11.26 -1.13
C ASP A 86 4.83 11.39 0.04
N MET A 87 4.01 12.44 0.04
CA MET A 87 3.01 12.66 1.10
C MET A 87 2.02 11.49 1.20
N LEU A 88 1.52 11.02 0.04
CA LEU A 88 0.57 9.91 0.00
C LEU A 88 1.24 8.58 0.43
N ALA A 89 2.50 8.33 0.00
CA ALA A 89 3.26 7.15 0.37
C ALA A 89 3.52 7.07 1.88
N MET A 90 3.95 8.17 2.48
CA MET A 90 4.22 8.26 3.91
C MET A 90 2.94 8.03 4.72
N ALA A 91 1.84 8.70 4.37
CA ALA A 91 0.56 8.56 5.05
C ALA A 91 0.00 7.14 4.93
N LEU A 92 0.05 6.55 3.72
CA LEU A 92 -0.40 5.19 3.46
C LEU A 92 0.46 4.17 4.21
N SER A 93 1.78 4.35 4.23
CA SER A 93 2.70 3.52 5.01
C SER A 93 2.41 3.59 6.51
N ALA A 94 2.09 4.78 7.04
CA ALA A 94 1.69 4.94 8.45
C ALA A 94 0.41 4.15 8.75
N GLY A 95 -0.58 4.18 7.85
CA GLY A 95 -1.81 3.39 7.98
C GLY A 95 -1.54 1.88 7.97
N LEU A 96 -0.74 1.41 7.01
CA LEU A 96 -0.34 -0.01 6.91
C LEU A 96 0.38 -0.49 8.16
N THR A 97 1.35 0.27 8.65
CA THR A 97 2.09 -0.08 9.87
C THR A 97 1.22 -0.02 11.11
N ALA A 98 0.27 0.92 11.20
CA ALA A 98 -0.74 0.94 12.26
C ALA A 98 -1.66 -0.30 12.22
N ALA A 99 -1.94 -0.85 11.03
CA ALA A 99 -2.65 -2.12 10.87
C ALA A 99 -1.78 -3.35 11.19
N GLY A 100 -0.54 -3.17 11.63
CA GLY A 100 0.39 -4.25 11.94
C GLY A 100 1.06 -4.90 10.73
N ILE A 101 1.03 -4.24 9.58
CA ILE A 101 1.60 -4.75 8.32
C ILE A 101 3.03 -4.23 8.14
N GLU A 102 3.93 -5.12 7.76
CA GLU A 102 5.26 -4.75 7.29
C GLU A 102 5.17 -4.11 5.90
N VAL A 103 5.87 -3.00 5.69
CA VAL A 103 5.91 -2.26 4.42
C VAL A 103 7.30 -2.36 3.80
N TRP A 104 7.37 -2.83 2.56
CA TRP A 104 8.57 -2.77 1.73
C TRP A 104 8.42 -1.63 0.72
N TYR A 105 9.00 -0.49 1.06
CA TYR A 105 8.94 0.71 0.24
C TYR A 105 10.04 0.72 -0.82
N LEU A 106 9.64 0.75 -2.09
CA LEU A 106 10.54 0.75 -3.24
C LEU A 106 11.02 2.16 -3.62
N GLY A 107 10.26 3.19 -3.25
CA GLY A 107 10.45 4.54 -3.77
C GLY A 107 9.91 4.68 -5.19
N LEU A 108 10.60 5.48 -6.01
CA LEU A 108 10.24 5.74 -7.40
C LEU A 108 10.44 4.50 -8.27
N CYS A 109 9.34 3.98 -8.81
CA CYS A 109 9.36 2.82 -9.70
C CYS A 109 8.15 2.81 -10.63
N PRO A 110 8.19 2.09 -11.77
CA PRO A 110 7.03 1.94 -12.63
C PRO A 110 5.98 1.00 -12.01
N THR A 111 4.70 1.23 -12.31
CA THR A 111 3.57 0.43 -11.81
C THR A 111 3.77 -1.09 -11.95
N PRO A 112 4.22 -1.63 -13.11
CA PRO A 112 4.44 -3.08 -13.24
C PRO A 112 5.55 -3.62 -12.35
N CYS A 113 6.46 -2.79 -11.86
CA CYS A 113 7.47 -3.21 -10.89
C CYS A 113 6.83 -3.66 -9.57
N VAL A 114 5.87 -2.88 -9.05
CA VAL A 114 5.12 -3.24 -7.83
C VAL A 114 4.35 -4.53 -8.04
N ALA A 115 3.58 -4.65 -9.13
CA ALA A 115 2.80 -5.85 -9.44
C ALA A 115 3.69 -7.10 -9.54
N TYR A 116 4.79 -7.00 -10.30
CA TYR A 116 5.75 -8.10 -10.46
C TYR A 116 6.38 -8.53 -9.14
N LEU A 117 6.93 -7.58 -8.37
CA LEU A 117 7.56 -7.91 -7.10
C LEU A 117 6.56 -8.48 -6.09
N THR A 118 5.31 -8.02 -6.11
CA THR A 118 4.25 -8.62 -5.29
C THR A 118 4.04 -10.09 -5.64
N SER A 119 4.03 -10.45 -6.93
CA SER A 119 3.77 -11.83 -7.37
C SER A 119 4.91 -12.82 -7.11
N ILE A 120 6.16 -12.35 -6.95
CA ILE A 120 7.34 -13.22 -6.80
C ILE A 120 7.96 -13.22 -5.39
N THR A 121 7.41 -12.43 -4.47
CA THR A 121 7.86 -12.35 -3.09
C THR A 121 6.76 -12.84 -2.14
N PRO A 122 7.02 -13.05 -0.85
CA PRO A 122 5.99 -13.41 0.11
C PRO A 122 5.07 -12.23 0.49
N ALA A 123 4.91 -11.24 -0.39
CA ALA A 123 4.03 -10.10 -0.15
C ALA A 123 2.56 -10.52 -0.20
N ILE A 124 1.77 -10.02 0.74
CA ILE A 124 0.31 -10.24 0.78
C ILE A 124 -0.46 -9.28 -0.13
N GLY A 125 0.23 -8.32 -0.73
CA GLY A 125 -0.33 -7.35 -1.68
C GLY A 125 0.69 -6.30 -2.08
N GLY A 126 0.30 -5.46 -3.02
CA GLY A 126 1.09 -4.34 -3.49
C GLY A 126 0.26 -3.07 -3.63
N ILE A 127 0.89 -1.92 -3.44
CA ILE A 127 0.24 -0.63 -3.62
C ILE A 127 1.14 0.28 -4.45
N MET A 128 0.55 0.90 -5.48
CA MET A 128 1.23 1.88 -6.32
C MET A 128 0.53 3.23 -6.24
N ILE A 129 1.29 4.25 -5.92
CA ILE A 129 0.82 5.63 -5.94
C ILE A 129 1.13 6.24 -7.28
N SER A 130 0.07 6.42 -8.08
CA SER A 130 0.14 6.97 -9.44
C SER A 130 -1.24 7.23 -10.00
N ALA A 131 -1.41 8.34 -10.69
CA ALA A 131 -2.58 8.61 -11.53
C ALA A 131 -2.30 8.35 -13.03
N SER A 132 -1.23 7.63 -13.38
CA SER A 132 -0.88 7.32 -14.77
C SER A 132 -0.64 8.59 -15.61
N HIS A 133 -1.50 8.85 -16.62
CA HIS A 133 -1.42 9.98 -17.53
C HIS A 133 -2.34 11.17 -17.16
N ASN A 134 -2.97 11.12 -15.99
CA ASN A 134 -3.76 12.26 -15.51
C ASN A 134 -2.89 13.50 -15.31
N PRO A 135 -3.48 14.71 -15.30
CA PRO A 135 -2.76 15.95 -15.00
C PRO A 135 -1.95 15.90 -13.70
N PRO A 136 -0.93 16.75 -13.54
CA PRO A 136 -0.04 16.74 -12.37
C PRO A 136 -0.73 16.97 -11.03
N GLU A 137 -1.88 17.64 -11.03
CA GLU A 137 -2.71 17.93 -9.85
C GLU A 137 -3.41 16.69 -9.30
N ASP A 138 -3.61 15.67 -10.15
CA ASP A 138 -4.19 14.41 -9.76
C ASP A 138 -3.13 13.45 -9.20
N ASN A 139 -3.60 12.50 -8.39
CA ASN A 139 -2.84 11.31 -8.04
C ASN A 139 -3.79 10.11 -7.88
N GLY A 140 -3.26 8.95 -7.53
CA GLY A 140 -4.05 7.73 -7.36
C GLY A 140 -3.38 6.71 -6.47
N ILE A 141 -4.21 5.81 -5.92
CA ILE A 141 -3.78 4.67 -5.13
C ILE A 141 -4.32 3.41 -5.81
N LYS A 142 -3.43 2.60 -6.36
CA LYS A 142 -3.75 1.31 -7.00
C LYS A 142 -3.35 0.20 -6.07
N ILE A 143 -4.24 -0.75 -5.81
CA ILE A 143 -4.00 -1.88 -4.91
C ILE A 143 -4.00 -3.17 -5.72
N PHE A 144 -3.00 -4.01 -5.48
CA PHE A 144 -2.80 -5.32 -6.07
C PHE A 144 -2.98 -6.40 -5.01
N ASP A 145 -3.54 -7.53 -5.42
CA ASP A 145 -3.58 -8.74 -4.60
C ASP A 145 -2.20 -9.42 -4.50
N GLN A 146 -2.09 -10.49 -3.72
CA GLN A 146 -0.84 -11.25 -3.51
C GLN A 146 -0.24 -11.84 -4.81
N HIS A 147 -1.00 -11.94 -5.88
CA HIS A 147 -0.54 -12.42 -7.18
C HIS A 147 -0.10 -11.28 -8.12
N GLY A 148 -0.10 -10.04 -7.64
CA GLY A 148 0.19 -8.85 -8.45
C GLY A 148 -0.94 -8.48 -9.41
N GLY A 149 -2.10 -9.13 -9.29
CA GLY A 149 -3.31 -8.82 -10.02
C GLY A 149 -4.04 -7.61 -9.43
N LYS A 150 -4.95 -7.04 -10.22
CA LYS A 150 -5.82 -5.97 -9.73
C LYS A 150 -6.71 -6.50 -8.60
N LEU A 151 -6.85 -5.73 -7.54
CA LEU A 151 -7.71 -6.09 -6.41
C LEU A 151 -9.15 -6.34 -6.87
N SER A 152 -9.76 -7.43 -6.41
CA SER A 152 -11.14 -7.79 -6.76
C SER A 152 -12.14 -6.74 -6.26
N LYS A 153 -13.30 -6.62 -6.92
CA LYS A 153 -14.35 -5.69 -6.49
C LYS A 153 -14.88 -5.99 -5.08
N ALA A 154 -14.86 -7.26 -4.67
CA ALA A 154 -15.26 -7.65 -3.33
C ALA A 154 -14.31 -7.03 -2.28
N LEU A 155 -13.00 -7.21 -2.44
CA LEU A 155 -12.01 -6.64 -1.52
C LEU A 155 -11.97 -5.11 -1.57
N GLN A 156 -12.19 -4.50 -2.75
CA GLN A 156 -12.37 -3.04 -2.85
C GLN A 156 -13.55 -2.57 -2.02
N GLY A 157 -14.67 -3.30 -2.06
CA GLY A 157 -15.87 -3.02 -1.27
C GLY A 157 -15.61 -3.12 0.24
N GLU A 158 -14.90 -4.15 0.69
CA GLU A 158 -14.55 -4.31 2.11
C GLU A 158 -13.66 -3.16 2.62
N ILE A 159 -12.66 -2.74 1.84
CA ILE A 159 -11.84 -1.56 2.17
C ILE A 159 -12.73 -0.31 2.27
N GLU A 160 -13.64 -0.12 1.31
CA GLU A 160 -14.54 1.03 1.30
C GLU A 160 -15.52 1.01 2.47
N GLU A 161 -16.04 -0.15 2.87
CA GLU A 161 -16.86 -0.30 4.07
C GLU A 161 -16.10 0.08 5.34
N GLY A 162 -14.83 -0.30 5.44
CA GLY A 162 -13.95 0.15 6.51
C GLY A 162 -13.79 1.67 6.54
N LEU A 163 -13.49 2.28 5.40
CA LEU A 163 -13.36 3.74 5.26
C LEU A 163 -14.65 4.48 5.64
N ARG A 164 -15.81 3.89 5.39
CA ARG A 164 -17.13 4.44 5.76
C ARG A 164 -17.55 4.13 7.20
N GLY A 165 -16.67 3.54 8.01
CA GLY A 165 -16.93 3.22 9.42
C GLY A 165 -17.92 2.08 9.65
N LYS A 166 -18.15 1.21 8.65
CA LYS A 166 -19.04 0.05 8.77
C LYS A 166 -18.36 -1.19 9.34
N LEU A 167 -17.01 -1.20 9.37
CA LEU A 167 -16.21 -2.30 9.91
C LEU A 167 -15.52 -1.86 11.20
N SER A 168 -15.34 -2.80 12.13
CA SER A 168 -14.57 -2.58 13.35
C SER A 168 -13.23 -3.31 13.28
N PRO A 169 -12.09 -2.65 13.45
CA PRO A 169 -10.76 -3.26 13.36
C PRO A 169 -10.34 -4.01 14.64
N ALA A 170 -11.14 -3.99 15.68
CA ALA A 170 -10.70 -4.07 17.08
C ALA A 170 -10.05 -5.37 17.57
N SER A 171 -10.12 -6.51 16.84
CA SER A 171 -9.66 -7.78 17.42
C SER A 171 -8.38 -8.38 16.84
N GLN A 172 -7.79 -7.79 15.80
CA GLN A 172 -6.72 -8.44 15.04
C GLN A 172 -5.35 -7.73 15.08
N ILE A 173 -5.27 -6.55 15.65
CA ILE A 173 -4.01 -5.77 15.67
C ILE A 173 -3.34 -5.95 17.02
N HIS A 174 -2.28 -6.73 17.08
CA HIS A 174 -1.52 -6.95 18.31
C HIS A 174 -0.23 -6.11 18.39
N ASN A 175 0.37 -5.76 17.25
CA ASN A 175 1.61 -4.98 17.16
C ASN A 175 1.62 -4.09 15.93
N CYS A 176 2.33 -2.97 15.98
CA CYS A 176 2.62 -2.16 14.81
C CYS A 176 3.55 -2.90 13.85
N GLY A 177 3.32 -2.74 12.56
CA GLY A 177 4.22 -3.18 11.51
C GLY A 177 5.49 -2.33 11.44
N ARG A 178 6.39 -2.70 10.54
CA ARG A 178 7.64 -1.97 10.29
C ARG A 178 7.69 -1.47 8.86
N HIS A 179 8.37 -0.36 8.67
CA HIS A 179 8.65 0.20 7.36
C HIS A 179 10.11 -0.03 7.00
N TYR A 180 10.37 -0.64 5.84
CA TYR A 180 11.70 -0.86 5.30
C TYR A 180 11.83 -0.23 3.91
N SER A 181 12.87 0.58 3.71
CA SER A 181 13.26 1.05 2.38
C SER A 181 13.97 -0.10 1.64
N ARG A 182 13.41 -0.53 0.51
CA ARG A 182 13.87 -1.69 -0.27
C ARG A 182 14.05 -1.37 -1.77
N PRO A 183 14.73 -0.24 -2.13
CA PRO A 183 14.91 0.14 -3.53
C PRO A 183 15.75 -0.86 -4.33
N GLU A 184 16.55 -1.69 -3.67
CA GLU A 184 17.35 -2.75 -4.31
C GLU A 184 16.48 -3.79 -5.03
N LEU A 185 15.24 -4.00 -4.63
CA LEU A 185 14.31 -4.93 -5.28
C LEU A 185 13.95 -4.51 -6.71
N ILE A 186 14.06 -3.22 -7.05
CA ILE A 186 13.82 -2.72 -8.41
C ILE A 186 14.80 -3.36 -9.40
N LYS A 187 16.02 -3.73 -8.96
CA LYS A 187 16.98 -4.44 -9.80
C LYS A 187 16.46 -5.81 -10.23
N THR A 188 15.74 -6.52 -9.36
CA THR A 188 15.12 -7.82 -9.67
C THR A 188 14.11 -7.67 -10.81
N TYR A 189 13.25 -6.64 -10.74
CA TYR A 189 12.32 -6.32 -11.82
C TYR A 189 13.06 -5.96 -13.12
N SER A 190 14.08 -5.11 -13.07
CA SER A 190 14.87 -4.76 -14.27
C SER A 190 15.54 -5.97 -14.91
N GLN A 191 16.02 -6.91 -14.10
CA GLN A 191 16.63 -8.16 -14.57
C GLN A 191 15.58 -9.07 -15.24
N SER A 192 14.37 -9.18 -14.67
CA SER A 192 13.32 -10.00 -15.25
C SER A 192 12.90 -9.57 -16.65
N ILE A 193 12.96 -8.26 -16.94
CA ILE A 193 12.68 -7.73 -18.28
C ILE A 193 13.85 -8.00 -19.23
N LYS A 194 15.09 -7.90 -18.75
CA LYS A 194 16.29 -8.05 -19.58
C LYS A 194 16.58 -9.50 -19.94
N THR A 195 16.39 -10.43 -19.03
CA THR A 195 16.76 -11.85 -19.19
C THR A 195 16.15 -12.50 -20.43
N PRO A 196 14.83 -12.33 -20.74
CA PRO A 196 14.25 -12.89 -21.96
C PRO A 196 14.82 -12.30 -23.25
N LEU A 197 15.40 -11.09 -23.19
CA LEU A 197 15.92 -10.35 -24.33
C LEU A 197 17.43 -10.59 -24.55
N ALA A 198 18.12 -11.21 -23.57
CA ALA A 198 19.58 -11.28 -23.55
C ALA A 198 20.17 -12.26 -24.57
N SER A 199 19.38 -13.15 -25.19
CA SER A 199 19.88 -14.12 -26.17
C SER A 199 19.90 -13.52 -27.58
N GLY A 200 20.98 -12.78 -27.91
CA GLY A 200 21.29 -12.36 -29.26
C GLY A 200 20.71 -10.99 -29.72
N LEU A 201 19.98 -10.30 -28.88
CA LEU A 201 19.51 -8.93 -29.18
C LEU A 201 20.58 -7.91 -28.77
N THR A 202 20.98 -7.04 -29.71
CA THR A 202 21.82 -5.90 -29.44
C THR A 202 21.12 -4.62 -29.95
N LEU A 203 21.16 -3.57 -29.14
CA LEU A 203 20.72 -2.22 -29.51
C LEU A 203 21.87 -1.36 -30.05
N GLN A 204 23.04 -1.98 -30.29
CA GLN A 204 24.22 -1.28 -30.79
C GLN A 204 23.92 -0.59 -32.13
N GLY A 205 24.19 0.70 -32.21
CA GLY A 205 23.93 1.53 -33.38
C GLY A 205 22.51 2.12 -33.47
N MET A 206 21.60 1.75 -32.57
CA MET A 206 20.27 2.36 -32.48
C MET A 206 20.33 3.70 -31.74
N LYS A 207 19.63 4.71 -32.26
CA LYS A 207 19.34 5.97 -31.58
C LYS A 207 17.91 5.93 -31.07
N ILE A 208 17.74 5.91 -29.75
CA ILE A 208 16.45 5.92 -29.09
C ILE A 208 16.24 7.30 -28.49
N VAL A 209 15.07 7.91 -28.78
CA VAL A 209 14.64 9.18 -28.16
C VAL A 209 13.45 8.85 -27.28
N LEU A 210 13.55 9.27 -26.01
CA LEU A 210 12.51 9.11 -24.99
C LEU A 210 11.88 10.47 -24.66
#